data_4b32ef1f9b53575f2e195ea82c02a42d
#
_entry.id   4b32ef1f9b53575f2e195ea82c02a42d
#
_cell.length_a   1.000
_cell.length_b   1.000
_cell.length_c   1.000
_cell.angle_alpha   90.00
_cell.angle_beta   90.00
_cell.angle_gamma   90.00
#
_symmetry.space_group_name_H-M   'P 1'
#
loop_
_entity.id
_entity.type
_entity.pdbx_description
1 polymer ?
#
loop_
_entity_poly.entity_id
_entity_poly.type
_entity_poly.pdbx_seq_one_letter_code
_entity_poly.pdbx_strand_id
1 'polypeptide(L)'
;INGVAAACTYLVARSNGVSRQIQEIGDRFQVDEKELGRMIRRIGREHKLGKSTTPADYFNKFVSDLELPPNTMIAVTRLWEIIEPYEEDVWQGKKPSGVAAAIIYKAAKEGGHSRTQADICKVSKVSEVTLRGLLKLIDGLLKSIGEPSEN
;
A
#
# COMPACT_ATOMS: atom_id res chain seq x y z
N ILE A 1 -25.01 -14.75 -13.63
CA ILE A 1 -25.86 -13.66 -13.09
C ILE A 1 -25.58 -13.46 -11.60
N ASN A 2 -25.64 -14.53 -10.80
CA ASN A 2 -25.35 -14.44 -9.37
C ASN A 2 -23.90 -13.99 -9.07
N GLY A 3 -22.96 -14.43 -9.88
CA GLY A 3 -21.56 -14.03 -9.75
C GLY A 3 -21.34 -12.54 -9.95
N VAL A 4 -21.98 -11.93 -10.93
CA VAL A 4 -21.92 -10.49 -11.19
C VAL A 4 -22.52 -9.70 -10.03
N ALA A 5 -23.71 -10.11 -9.55
CA ALA A 5 -24.38 -9.48 -8.42
C ALA A 5 -23.54 -9.56 -7.14
N ALA A 6 -22.93 -10.70 -6.86
CA ALA A 6 -22.05 -10.91 -5.72
C ALA A 6 -20.79 -10.01 -5.81
N ALA A 7 -20.15 -9.95 -6.97
CA ALA A 7 -18.97 -9.12 -7.20
C ALA A 7 -19.28 -7.62 -7.04
N CYS A 8 -20.40 -7.17 -7.58
CA CYS A 8 -20.87 -5.79 -7.42
C CYS A 8 -21.16 -5.45 -5.96
N THR A 9 -21.81 -6.36 -5.23
CA THR A 9 -22.07 -6.18 -3.79
C THR A 9 -20.78 -6.03 -2.99
N TYR A 10 -19.79 -6.88 -3.27
CA TYR A 10 -18.47 -6.79 -2.62
C TYR A 10 -17.78 -5.45 -2.92
N LEU A 11 -17.73 -5.05 -4.18
CA LEU A 11 -17.07 -3.82 -4.60
C LEU A 11 -17.75 -2.57 -4.05
N VAL A 12 -19.08 -2.52 -4.03
CA VAL A 12 -19.85 -1.41 -3.45
C VAL A 12 -19.62 -1.31 -1.94
N ALA A 13 -19.68 -2.44 -1.23
CA ALA A 13 -19.40 -2.48 0.20
C ALA A 13 -17.99 -1.94 0.51
N ARG A 14 -16.99 -2.41 -0.25
CA ARG A 14 -15.61 -1.97 -0.11
C ARG A 14 -15.42 -0.48 -0.41
N SER A 15 -16.08 0.04 -1.43
CA SER A 15 -16.03 1.46 -1.79
C SER A 15 -16.64 2.36 -0.71
N ASN A 16 -17.60 1.84 0.05
CA ASN A 16 -18.24 2.54 1.15
C ASN A 16 -17.57 2.29 2.52
N GLY A 17 -16.40 1.66 2.53
CA GLY A 17 -15.65 1.39 3.75
C GLY A 17 -16.20 0.25 4.61
N VAL A 18 -17.11 -0.54 4.07
CA VAL A 18 -17.66 -1.73 4.74
C VAL A 18 -16.84 -2.95 4.35
N SER A 19 -16.09 -3.51 5.30
CA SER A 19 -15.33 -4.73 5.08
C SER A 19 -16.24 -5.96 5.14
N ARG A 20 -16.28 -6.72 4.05
CA ARG A 20 -16.91 -8.03 3.97
C ARG A 20 -15.94 -9.05 3.39
N GLN A 21 -15.95 -10.26 3.92
CA GLN A 21 -15.11 -11.33 3.39
C GLN A 21 -15.71 -11.87 2.09
N ILE A 22 -14.85 -12.20 1.13
CA ILE A 22 -15.26 -12.77 -0.16
C ILE A 22 -16.05 -14.05 0.06
N GLN A 23 -15.60 -14.90 0.98
CA GLN A 23 -16.29 -16.16 1.31
C GLN A 23 -17.72 -15.92 1.80
N GLU A 24 -17.91 -14.95 2.67
CA GLU A 24 -19.25 -14.60 3.21
C GLU A 24 -20.22 -14.21 2.09
N ILE A 25 -19.77 -13.41 1.15
CA ILE A 25 -20.56 -12.97 0.01
C ILE A 25 -20.78 -14.12 -0.97
N GLY A 26 -19.76 -14.93 -1.22
CA GLY A 26 -19.86 -16.13 -2.06
C GLY A 26 -20.90 -17.11 -1.55
N ASP A 27 -20.91 -17.40 -0.25
CA ASP A 27 -21.89 -18.30 0.38
C ASP A 27 -23.30 -17.74 0.25
N ARG A 28 -23.48 -16.44 0.45
CA ARG A 28 -24.80 -15.79 0.39
C ARG A 28 -25.41 -15.78 -1.02
N PHE A 29 -24.58 -15.64 -2.06
CA PHE A 29 -25.00 -15.65 -3.45
C PHE A 29 -24.84 -17.02 -4.12
N GLN A 30 -24.40 -18.04 -3.37
CA GLN A 30 -24.13 -19.39 -3.87
C GLN A 30 -23.16 -19.41 -5.05
N VAL A 31 -22.07 -18.65 -4.92
CA VAL A 31 -20.98 -18.53 -5.90
C VAL A 31 -19.68 -19.04 -5.29
N ASP A 32 -18.92 -19.81 -6.08
CA ASP A 32 -17.60 -20.28 -5.68
C ASP A 32 -16.64 -19.11 -5.41
N GLU A 33 -15.88 -19.20 -4.32
CA GLU A 33 -14.96 -18.14 -3.87
C GLU A 33 -13.92 -17.78 -4.93
N LYS A 34 -13.35 -18.77 -5.61
CA LYS A 34 -12.34 -18.53 -6.67
C LYS A 34 -12.93 -17.82 -7.87
N GLU A 35 -14.12 -18.22 -8.29
CA GLU A 35 -14.84 -17.59 -9.37
C GLU A 35 -15.24 -16.16 -9.01
N LEU A 36 -15.76 -15.96 -7.81
CA LEU A 36 -16.10 -14.63 -7.29
C LEU A 36 -14.86 -13.72 -7.25
N GLY A 37 -13.73 -14.20 -6.78
CA GLY A 37 -12.49 -13.45 -6.76
C GLY A 37 -12.05 -13.00 -8.16
N ARG A 38 -12.19 -13.86 -9.17
CA ARG A 38 -11.90 -13.51 -10.56
C ARG A 38 -12.83 -12.43 -11.10
N MET A 39 -14.11 -12.53 -10.81
CA MET A 39 -15.12 -11.54 -11.22
C MET A 39 -14.89 -10.18 -10.54
N ILE A 40 -14.58 -10.16 -9.26
CA ILE A 40 -14.25 -8.94 -8.52
C ILE A 40 -13.07 -8.22 -9.17
N ARG A 41 -11.99 -8.93 -9.48
CA ARG A 41 -10.82 -8.34 -10.13
C ARG A 41 -11.14 -7.80 -11.52
N ARG A 42 -11.92 -8.53 -12.29
CA ARG A 42 -12.32 -8.13 -13.64
C ARG A 42 -13.18 -6.87 -13.63
N ILE A 43 -14.29 -6.90 -12.88
CA ILE A 43 -15.22 -5.77 -12.80
C ILE A 43 -14.55 -4.55 -12.16
N GLY A 44 -13.76 -4.75 -11.10
CA GLY A 44 -13.03 -3.68 -10.45
C GLY A 44 -12.09 -2.94 -11.40
N ARG A 45 -11.39 -3.68 -12.27
CA ARG A 45 -10.50 -3.06 -13.28
C ARG A 45 -11.28 -2.35 -14.39
N GLU A 46 -12.32 -2.96 -14.93
CA GLU A 46 -13.12 -2.40 -16.02
C GLU A 46 -13.82 -1.09 -15.62
N HIS A 47 -14.29 -1.01 -14.39
CA HIS A 47 -15.09 0.11 -13.91
C HIS A 47 -14.39 1.00 -12.90
N LYS A 48 -13.13 0.71 -12.58
CA LYS A 48 -12.36 1.41 -11.52
C LYS A 48 -13.14 1.47 -10.20
N LEU A 49 -13.92 0.43 -9.93
CA LEU A 49 -14.68 0.26 -8.70
C LEU A 49 -13.82 -0.42 -7.65
N GLY A 50 -13.97 0.01 -6.42
CA GLY A 50 -13.16 -0.45 -5.32
C GLY A 50 -11.96 0.47 -5.12
N LYS A 51 -11.84 1.00 -3.92
CA LYS A 51 -10.69 1.81 -3.55
C LYS A 51 -9.46 0.90 -3.54
N SER A 52 -8.62 1.05 -4.55
CA SER A 52 -7.31 0.42 -4.56
C SER A 52 -6.53 0.94 -3.36
N THR A 53 -6.04 0.05 -2.50
CA THR A 53 -5.19 0.43 -1.38
C THR A 53 -3.86 0.95 -1.92
N THR A 54 -3.53 2.19 -1.58
CA THR A 54 -2.28 2.83 -1.96
C THR A 54 -1.31 2.85 -0.78
N PRO A 55 -0.01 3.04 -0.99
CA PRO A 55 0.93 3.24 0.11
C PRO A 55 0.52 4.35 1.07
N ALA A 56 -0.06 5.44 0.56
CA ALA A 56 -0.52 6.56 1.37
C ALA A 56 -1.56 6.19 2.44
N ASP A 57 -2.36 5.17 2.18
CA ASP A 57 -3.38 4.68 3.13
C ASP A 57 -2.79 4.12 4.43
N TYR A 58 -1.50 3.78 4.44
CA TYR A 58 -0.79 3.23 5.61
C TYR A 58 0.02 4.27 6.39
N PHE A 59 0.23 5.47 5.86
CA PHE A 59 1.16 6.43 6.45
C PHE A 59 0.76 6.84 7.86
N ASN A 60 -0.48 7.25 8.07
CA ASN A 60 -0.96 7.68 9.39
C ASN A 60 -0.82 6.58 10.44
N LYS A 61 -1.21 5.36 10.07
CA LYS A 61 -1.13 4.21 10.98
C LYS A 61 0.31 3.90 11.37
N PHE A 62 1.20 3.80 10.40
CA PHE A 62 2.59 3.42 10.67
C PHE A 62 3.36 4.51 11.42
N VAL A 63 3.16 5.77 11.07
CA VAL A 63 3.75 6.89 11.81
C VAL A 63 3.30 6.89 13.27
N SER A 64 2.02 6.64 13.52
CA SER A 64 1.46 6.53 14.87
C SER A 64 2.01 5.32 15.63
N ASP A 65 2.01 4.13 15.00
CA ASP A 65 2.48 2.89 15.63
C ASP A 65 3.99 2.92 15.93
N LEU A 66 4.77 3.67 15.17
CA LEU A 66 6.20 3.90 15.38
C LEU A 66 6.50 5.06 16.34
N GLU A 67 5.46 5.70 16.83
CA GLU A 67 5.59 6.87 17.74
C GLU A 67 6.51 7.95 17.16
N LEU A 68 6.41 8.17 15.85
CA LEU A 68 7.17 9.21 15.17
C LEU A 68 6.52 10.59 15.39
N PRO A 69 7.32 11.66 15.43
CA PRO A 69 6.78 13.02 15.56
C PRO A 69 5.82 13.37 14.42
N PRO A 70 4.78 14.19 14.67
CA PRO A 70 3.82 14.57 13.64
C PRO A 70 4.43 15.24 12.41
N ASN A 71 5.54 15.96 12.58
CA ASN A 71 6.26 16.59 11.47
C ASN A 71 6.88 15.56 10.50
N THR A 72 7.08 14.31 10.93
CA THR A 72 7.53 13.23 10.05
C THR A 72 6.56 13.02 8.89
N MET A 73 5.26 13.26 9.10
CA MET A 73 4.25 13.16 8.03
C MET A 73 4.51 14.11 6.87
N ILE A 74 5.09 15.27 7.13
CA ILE A 74 5.45 16.24 6.08
C ILE A 74 6.52 15.63 5.17
N ALA A 75 7.56 15.04 5.77
CA ALA A 75 8.64 14.39 5.02
C ALA A 75 8.13 13.16 4.26
N VAL A 76 7.27 12.36 4.89
CA VAL A 76 6.64 11.18 4.27
C VAL A 76 5.80 11.57 3.06
N THR A 77 4.96 12.58 3.21
CA THR A 77 4.08 13.07 2.14
C THR A 77 4.91 13.62 0.98
N ARG A 78 5.92 14.43 1.27
CA ARG A 78 6.83 14.98 0.26
C ARG A 78 7.54 13.88 -0.53
N LEU A 79 8.08 12.89 0.15
CA LEU A 79 8.75 11.77 -0.52
C LEU A 79 7.76 10.96 -1.36
N TRP A 80 6.55 10.75 -0.87
CA TRP A 80 5.50 10.08 -1.63
C TRP A 80 5.12 10.85 -2.90
N GLU A 81 4.94 12.16 -2.83
CA GLU A 81 4.65 12.99 -4.00
C GLU A 81 5.71 12.88 -5.10
N ILE A 82 6.96 12.67 -4.72
CA ILE A 82 8.06 12.44 -5.68
C ILE A 82 7.96 11.05 -6.31
N ILE A 83 7.61 10.03 -5.54
CA ILE A 83 7.63 8.63 -5.96
C ILE A 83 6.34 8.22 -6.69
N GLU A 84 5.19 8.75 -6.29
CA GLU A 84 3.88 8.36 -6.81
C GLU A 84 3.80 8.34 -8.34
N PRO A 85 4.32 9.34 -9.08
CA PRO A 85 4.25 9.34 -10.53
C PRO A 85 5.03 8.20 -11.21
N TYR A 86 5.94 7.55 -10.49
CA TYR A 86 6.80 6.47 -11.00
C TYR A 86 6.30 5.08 -10.57
N GLU A 87 5.00 4.91 -10.52
CA GLU A 87 4.36 3.65 -10.11
C GLU A 87 4.93 2.44 -10.85
N GLU A 88 5.02 2.51 -12.17
CA GLU A 88 5.47 1.40 -13.01
C GLU A 88 6.91 0.98 -12.67
N ASP A 89 7.77 1.93 -12.35
CA ASP A 89 9.19 1.69 -12.10
C ASP A 89 9.47 1.20 -10.68
N VAL A 90 8.69 1.63 -9.69
CA VAL A 90 9.03 1.46 -8.28
C VAL A 90 8.10 0.52 -7.54
N TRP A 91 6.78 0.73 -7.65
CA TRP A 91 5.87 0.06 -6.74
C TRP A 91 4.74 -0.73 -7.39
N GLN A 92 4.65 -0.75 -8.73
CA GLN A 92 3.70 -1.61 -9.42
C GLN A 92 3.94 -3.08 -9.05
N GLY A 93 2.87 -3.78 -8.69
CA GLY A 93 2.94 -5.18 -8.27
C GLY A 93 3.57 -5.42 -6.89
N LYS A 94 3.98 -4.38 -6.20
CA LYS A 94 4.49 -4.46 -4.82
C LYS A 94 3.35 -4.28 -3.83
N LYS A 95 3.51 -4.85 -2.62
CA LYS A 95 2.53 -4.63 -1.55
C LYS A 95 2.56 -3.16 -1.10
N PRO A 96 1.42 -2.46 -1.07
CA PRO A 96 1.36 -1.06 -0.64
C PRO A 96 1.94 -0.82 0.75
N SER A 97 1.73 -1.76 1.69
CA SER A 97 2.30 -1.69 3.04
C SER A 97 3.83 -1.72 3.03
N GLY A 98 4.43 -2.48 2.12
CA GLY A 98 5.89 -2.54 1.97
C GLY A 98 6.47 -1.23 1.45
N VAL A 99 5.85 -0.67 0.44
CA VAL A 99 6.25 0.64 -0.13
C VAL A 99 6.11 1.74 0.92
N ALA A 100 4.99 1.76 1.66
CA ALA A 100 4.78 2.70 2.76
C ALA A 100 5.86 2.57 3.84
N ALA A 101 6.21 1.35 4.22
CA ALA A 101 7.26 1.08 5.20
C ALA A 101 8.62 1.65 4.75
N ALA A 102 8.99 1.45 3.50
CA ALA A 102 10.24 1.96 2.94
C ALA A 102 10.27 3.50 2.91
N ILE A 103 9.18 4.12 2.51
CA ILE A 103 9.05 5.59 2.49
C ILE A 103 9.18 6.17 3.90
N ILE A 104 8.49 5.59 4.88
CA ILE A 104 8.53 6.05 6.27
C ILE A 104 9.92 5.86 6.87
N TYR A 105 10.55 4.72 6.63
CA TYR A 105 11.92 4.47 7.09
C TYR A 105 12.89 5.57 6.61
N LYS A 106 12.85 5.85 5.32
CA LYS A 106 13.71 6.85 4.69
C LYS A 106 13.41 8.27 5.21
N ALA A 107 12.15 8.65 5.23
CA ALA A 107 11.74 9.98 5.71
C ALA A 107 12.08 10.21 7.20
N ALA A 108 11.88 9.20 8.04
CA ALA A 108 12.23 9.27 9.45
C ALA A 108 13.75 9.41 9.65
N LYS A 109 14.54 8.68 8.87
CA LYS A 109 16.00 8.76 8.91
C LYS A 109 16.51 10.16 8.52
N GLU A 110 15.99 10.71 7.43
CA GLU A 110 16.34 12.06 6.96
C GLU A 110 15.93 13.14 7.96
N GLY A 111 14.80 12.96 8.62
CA GLY A 111 14.30 13.88 9.65
C GLY A 111 14.94 13.77 11.02
N GLY A 112 15.94 12.91 11.20
CA GLY A 112 16.62 12.73 12.48
C GLY A 112 15.87 11.88 13.50
N HIS A 113 14.80 11.22 13.10
CA HIS A 113 13.96 10.35 13.94
C HIS A 113 14.03 8.88 13.50
N SER A 114 15.24 8.42 13.22
CA SER A 114 15.48 7.07 12.69
C SER A 114 14.85 5.97 13.56
N ARG A 115 14.26 4.98 12.91
CA ARG A 115 13.82 3.72 13.50
C ARG A 115 14.60 2.58 12.88
N THR A 116 14.76 1.48 13.63
CA THR A 116 15.44 0.30 13.09
C THR A 116 14.59 -0.38 12.01
N GLN A 117 15.24 -1.10 11.09
CA GLN A 117 14.53 -1.91 10.11
C GLN A 117 13.63 -2.95 10.79
N ALA A 118 14.06 -3.51 11.92
CA ALA A 118 13.27 -4.44 12.71
C ALA A 118 11.97 -3.81 13.23
N ASP A 119 12.02 -2.58 13.74
CA ASP A 119 10.83 -1.86 14.22
C ASP A 119 9.84 -1.59 13.07
N ILE A 120 10.35 -1.15 11.94
CA ILE A 120 9.54 -0.90 10.73
C ILE A 120 8.89 -2.19 10.24
N CYS A 121 9.65 -3.29 10.19
CA CYS A 121 9.13 -4.60 9.77
C CYS A 121 8.06 -5.14 10.73
N LYS A 122 8.23 -4.93 12.02
CA LYS A 122 7.25 -5.33 13.04
C LYS A 122 5.91 -4.62 12.86
N VAL A 123 5.93 -3.32 12.61
CA VAL A 123 4.72 -2.52 12.42
C VAL A 123 4.06 -2.81 11.07
N SER A 124 4.83 -2.87 10.00
CA SER A 124 4.33 -3.06 8.64
C SER A 124 4.05 -4.52 8.27
N LYS A 125 4.53 -5.47 9.07
CA LYS A 125 4.47 -6.92 8.80
C LYS A 125 5.14 -7.31 7.48
N VAL A 126 6.18 -6.59 7.11
CA VAL A 126 7.00 -6.80 5.91
C VAL A 126 8.33 -7.40 6.34
N SER A 127 8.89 -8.31 5.55
CA SER A 127 10.21 -8.88 5.84
C SER A 127 11.33 -7.87 5.60
N GLU A 128 12.44 -8.01 6.34
CA GLU A 128 13.61 -7.15 6.13
C GLU A 128 14.18 -7.24 4.72
N VAL A 129 14.13 -8.42 4.09
CA VAL A 129 14.58 -8.61 2.71
C VAL A 129 13.74 -7.77 1.75
N THR A 130 12.43 -7.80 1.91
CA THR A 130 11.49 -6.99 1.11
C THR A 130 11.73 -5.51 1.33
N LEU A 131 11.87 -5.08 2.59
CA LEU A 131 12.14 -3.68 2.93
C LEU A 131 13.43 -3.18 2.28
N ARG A 132 14.52 -3.94 2.41
CA ARG A 132 15.82 -3.58 1.79
C ARG A 132 15.73 -3.50 0.27
N GLY A 133 15.01 -4.42 -0.35
CA GLY A 133 14.78 -4.40 -1.81
C GLY A 133 14.05 -3.13 -2.25
N LEU A 134 12.99 -2.75 -1.53
CA LEU A 134 12.23 -1.53 -1.82
C LEU A 134 13.04 -0.25 -1.57
N LEU A 135 13.84 -0.21 -0.51
CA LEU A 135 14.75 0.91 -0.25
C LEU A 135 15.74 1.11 -1.40
N LYS A 136 16.32 0.02 -1.94
CA LYS A 136 17.22 0.11 -3.11
C LYS A 136 16.51 0.65 -4.34
N LEU A 137 15.27 0.26 -4.58
CA LEU A 137 14.47 0.76 -5.71
C LEU A 137 14.20 2.26 -5.57
N ILE A 138 13.80 2.69 -4.38
CA ILE A 138 13.52 4.10 -4.10
C ILE A 138 14.81 4.94 -4.23
N ASP A 139 15.91 4.47 -3.65
CA ASP A 139 17.20 5.16 -3.75
C ASP A 139 17.69 5.26 -5.20
N GLY A 140 17.52 4.19 -5.97
CA GLY A 140 17.83 4.18 -7.40
C GLY A 140 17.01 5.20 -8.18
N LEU A 141 15.71 5.29 -7.90
CA LEU A 141 14.84 6.28 -8.53
C LEU A 141 15.26 7.71 -8.16
N LEU A 142 15.47 8.00 -6.88
CA LEU A 142 15.86 9.34 -6.43
C LEU A 142 17.18 9.80 -7.07
N LYS A 143 18.13 8.90 -7.23
CA LYS A 143 19.37 9.20 -7.96
C LYS A 143 19.12 9.50 -9.43
N SER A 144 18.23 8.78 -10.09
CA SER A 144 17.93 8.97 -11.51
C SER A 144 17.23 10.29 -11.81
N ILE A 145 16.45 10.82 -10.86
CA ILE A 145 15.75 12.11 -10.99
C ILE A 145 16.54 13.29 -10.45
N GLY A 146 17.78 13.05 -9.95
CA GLY A 146 18.69 14.11 -9.47
C GLY A 146 18.43 14.61 -8.06
N GLU A 147 17.61 13.92 -7.27
CA GLU A 147 17.50 14.20 -5.83
C GLU A 147 18.76 13.63 -5.13
N PRO A 148 19.48 14.44 -4.31
CA PRO A 148 20.64 13.92 -3.62
C PRO A 148 20.22 12.86 -2.60
N SER A 149 20.71 11.64 -2.79
CA SER A 149 20.67 10.65 -1.72
C SER A 149 21.69 11.06 -0.69
N GLU A 150 21.26 11.68 0.40
CA GLU A 150 22.11 11.84 1.56
C GLU A 150 22.46 10.46 2.11
N ASN A 151 23.72 10.13 2.04
CA ASN A 151 24.29 8.93 2.62
C ASN A 151 24.17 8.93 4.15
#